data_3ec763319bc839aef2730b566ea6b33c
#
_entry.id   3ec763319bc839aef2730b566ea6b33c
#
_cell.length_a   1.000
_cell.length_b   1.000
_cell.length_c   1.000
_cell.angle_alpha   90.00
_cell.angle_beta   90.00
_cell.angle_gamma   90.00
#
_symmetry.space_group_name_H-M   'P 1'
#
loop_
_entity.id
_entity.type
_entity.pdbx_description
1 polymer ?
#
loop_
_entity_poly.entity_id
_entity_poly.type
_entity_poly.pdbx_seq_one_letter_code
_entity_poly.pdbx_strand_id
1 'polypeptide(L)'
;MPELPEVETVARGLRRAVLGRRILSVALGKTDFIDDPMALEQHLPGRTIEAIERYGKFMLLRLSAAAGANGNHREAGRKQASLLVHLGMTGQMAASPAAKPREKHTHVCLVLDDGRELRYTDARRFGRMAYLTEVSLEKELTRFGADPLEIGKEEFLKRIRGRRARIKALLLDQSVLRGVGNIYADESLWRAKIHPAHLGAKLTRRQGGTLWRALQGILRKAIVLGGSSISDFLDAEGQPGEYQRRHRAYGREGKSCHRCKTAVRRGIVAGRSSYFCPNCQRGPRGFVALPLPPRAVRVSSRKPSRAS
;
A
#
# COMPACT_ATOMS: atom_id res chain seq x y z
N MET A 1 5.56 2.12 4.33
CA MET A 1 5.15 2.18 2.92
C MET A 1 3.71 1.68 2.84
N PRO A 2 2.79 2.46 2.33
CA PRO A 2 1.43 2.03 2.07
C PRO A 2 1.37 0.75 1.22
N GLU A 3 0.60 -0.23 1.68
CA GLU A 3 0.32 -1.48 0.97
C GLU A 3 -1.11 -1.39 0.40
N LEU A 4 -1.63 -2.47 -0.14
CA LEU A 4 -2.95 -2.52 -0.76
C LEU A 4 -4.09 -1.89 0.10
N PRO A 5 -4.23 -2.20 1.40
CA PRO A 5 -5.31 -1.62 2.20
C PRO A 5 -5.20 -0.11 2.40
N GLU A 6 -3.99 0.40 2.61
CA GLU A 6 -3.74 1.82 2.77
C GLU A 6 -4.08 2.59 1.47
N VAL A 7 -3.61 2.07 0.32
CA VAL A 7 -3.91 2.66 -0.98
C VAL A 7 -5.40 2.64 -1.30
N GLU A 8 -6.10 1.54 -0.99
CA GLU A 8 -7.56 1.46 -1.15
C GLU A 8 -8.28 2.47 -0.25
N THR A 9 -7.81 2.67 0.98
CA THR A 9 -8.38 3.65 1.91
C THR A 9 -8.28 5.07 1.36
N VAL A 10 -7.08 5.47 0.89
CA VAL A 10 -6.87 6.77 0.25
C VAL A 10 -7.75 6.91 -1.01
N ALA A 11 -7.75 5.89 -1.88
CA ALA A 11 -8.57 5.92 -3.09
C ALA A 11 -10.07 6.12 -2.79
N ARG A 12 -10.58 5.48 -1.74
CA ARG A 12 -11.99 5.65 -1.29
C ARG A 12 -12.30 7.07 -0.81
N GLY A 13 -11.40 7.66 -0.02
CA GLY A 13 -11.52 9.04 0.42
C GLY A 13 -11.51 10.02 -0.75
N LEU A 14 -10.58 9.84 -1.68
CA LEU A 14 -10.48 10.68 -2.87
C LEU A 14 -11.69 10.52 -3.81
N ARG A 15 -12.27 9.31 -3.96
CA ARG A 15 -13.53 9.15 -4.71
C ARG A 15 -14.64 10.05 -4.17
N ARG A 16 -14.80 10.11 -2.85
CA ARG A 16 -15.80 10.98 -2.23
C ARG A 16 -15.48 12.47 -2.41
N ALA A 17 -14.20 12.80 -2.42
CA ALA A 17 -13.77 14.18 -2.43
C ALA A 17 -13.70 14.80 -3.84
N VAL A 18 -13.16 14.09 -4.84
CA VAL A 18 -12.76 14.73 -6.11
C VAL A 18 -13.29 14.03 -7.36
N LEU A 19 -14.14 13.01 -7.23
CA LEU A 19 -14.77 12.40 -8.41
C LEU A 19 -15.65 13.41 -9.14
N GLY A 20 -15.54 13.45 -10.47
CA GLY A 20 -16.27 14.39 -11.32
C GLY A 20 -15.68 15.81 -11.33
N ARG A 21 -14.60 16.09 -10.61
CA ARG A 21 -13.95 17.41 -10.63
C ARG A 21 -13.05 17.56 -11.83
N ARG A 22 -13.07 18.77 -12.42
CA ARG A 22 -12.20 19.15 -13.53
C ARG A 22 -10.91 19.79 -12.98
N ILE A 23 -9.79 19.38 -13.53
CA ILE A 23 -8.48 19.96 -13.24
C ILE A 23 -8.33 21.24 -14.06
N LEU A 24 -8.12 22.38 -13.39
CA LEU A 24 -7.95 23.68 -14.04
C LEU A 24 -6.50 23.96 -14.34
N SER A 25 -5.61 23.65 -13.41
CA SER A 25 -4.17 23.85 -13.57
C SER A 25 -3.36 22.90 -12.69
N VAL A 26 -2.07 22.81 -12.97
CA VAL A 26 -1.10 22.00 -12.25
C VAL A 26 -0.01 22.91 -11.74
N ALA A 27 0.37 22.76 -10.46
CA ALA A 27 1.54 23.42 -9.90
C ALA A 27 2.49 22.36 -9.36
N LEU A 28 3.74 22.37 -9.82
CA LEU A 28 4.78 21.41 -9.45
C LEU A 28 5.85 22.08 -8.57
N GLY A 29 6.29 21.34 -7.54
CA GLY A 29 7.45 21.68 -6.74
C GLY A 29 8.66 20.85 -7.17
N LYS A 30 9.16 19.97 -6.30
CA LYS A 30 10.20 18.99 -6.66
C LYS A 30 9.60 17.86 -7.51
N THR A 31 10.27 17.50 -8.61
CA THR A 31 9.73 16.61 -9.65
C THR A 31 10.50 15.31 -9.86
N ASP A 32 11.52 15.04 -9.06
CA ASP A 32 12.41 13.88 -9.18
C ASP A 32 11.74 12.50 -9.04
N PHE A 33 10.47 12.45 -8.65
CA PHE A 33 9.63 11.25 -8.58
C PHE A 33 8.53 11.22 -9.66
N ILE A 34 8.49 12.20 -10.55
CA ILE A 34 7.53 12.29 -11.65
C ILE A 34 8.22 11.82 -12.92
N ASP A 35 7.64 10.84 -13.62
CA ASP A 35 8.25 10.27 -14.84
C ASP A 35 8.44 11.33 -15.95
N ASP A 36 7.43 12.17 -16.15
CA ASP A 36 7.46 13.29 -17.09
C ASP A 36 6.66 14.48 -16.51
N PRO A 37 7.32 15.45 -15.87
CA PRO A 37 6.66 16.62 -15.30
C PRO A 37 5.95 17.48 -16.36
N MET A 38 6.52 17.64 -17.54
CA MET A 38 5.91 18.43 -18.63
C MET A 38 4.60 17.82 -19.11
N ALA A 39 4.52 16.47 -19.16
CA ALA A 39 3.29 15.79 -19.52
C ALA A 39 2.17 16.06 -18.51
N LEU A 40 2.48 16.16 -17.21
CA LEU A 40 1.49 16.54 -16.21
C LEU A 40 0.95 17.95 -16.45
N GLU A 41 1.84 18.92 -16.64
CA GLU A 41 1.47 20.33 -16.85
C GLU A 41 0.69 20.56 -18.15
N GLN A 42 1.05 19.87 -19.23
CA GLN A 42 0.44 20.04 -20.55
C GLN A 42 -0.88 19.26 -20.72
N HIS A 43 -1.00 18.10 -20.08
CA HIS A 43 -2.09 17.17 -20.40
C HIS A 43 -3.13 17.00 -19.30
N LEU A 44 -2.88 17.39 -18.07
CA LEU A 44 -3.88 17.31 -17.01
C LEU A 44 -4.92 18.45 -17.03
N PRO A 45 -4.55 19.71 -17.34
CA PRO A 45 -5.54 20.79 -17.36
C PRO A 45 -6.68 20.52 -18.36
N GLY A 46 -7.89 20.87 -17.95
CA GLY A 46 -9.13 20.67 -18.72
C GLY A 46 -9.74 19.26 -18.64
N ARG A 47 -9.05 18.29 -18.03
CA ARG A 47 -9.57 16.92 -17.85
C ARG A 47 -10.40 16.80 -16.58
N THR A 48 -11.40 15.93 -16.63
CA THR A 48 -12.24 15.56 -15.48
C THR A 48 -11.78 14.22 -14.90
N ILE A 49 -11.80 14.08 -13.58
CA ILE A 49 -11.50 12.83 -12.88
C ILE A 49 -12.75 11.94 -12.92
N GLU A 50 -12.77 10.96 -13.81
CA GLU A 50 -13.94 10.10 -14.06
C GLU A 50 -14.00 8.89 -13.15
N ALA A 51 -12.84 8.35 -12.75
CA ALA A 51 -12.77 7.26 -11.78
C ALA A 51 -11.45 7.32 -10.99
N ILE A 52 -11.47 6.78 -9.80
CA ILE A 52 -10.26 6.56 -8.99
C ILE A 52 -10.23 5.10 -8.60
N GLU A 53 -9.27 4.37 -9.11
CA GLU A 53 -9.11 2.94 -8.95
C GLU A 53 -7.84 2.62 -8.17
N ARG A 54 -7.84 1.49 -7.47
CA ARG A 54 -6.60 0.94 -6.91
C ARG A 54 -6.08 -0.17 -7.82
N TYR A 55 -4.79 -0.14 -8.11
CA TYR A 55 -4.09 -1.21 -8.78
C TYR A 55 -2.86 -1.66 -7.97
N GLY A 56 -3.06 -2.66 -7.11
CA GLY A 56 -2.01 -3.09 -6.17
C GLY A 56 -1.68 -2.00 -5.15
N LYS A 57 -0.48 -1.41 -5.26
CA LYS A 57 -0.01 -0.29 -4.43
C LYS A 57 -0.08 1.05 -5.14
N PHE A 58 -0.70 1.09 -6.31
CA PHE A 58 -0.93 2.30 -7.08
C PHE A 58 -2.38 2.74 -7.02
N MET A 59 -2.58 4.05 -7.14
CA MET A 59 -3.86 4.66 -7.50
C MET A 59 -3.83 5.02 -8.98
N LEU A 60 -4.94 4.84 -9.65
CA LEU A 60 -5.19 5.25 -11.03
C LEU A 60 -6.34 6.24 -11.02
N LEU A 61 -6.05 7.51 -11.32
CA LEU A 61 -7.08 8.50 -11.58
C LEU A 61 -7.35 8.44 -13.09
N ARG A 62 -8.50 7.90 -13.45
CA ARG A 62 -8.98 7.88 -14.85
C ARG A 62 -9.45 9.27 -15.23
N LEU A 63 -8.99 9.75 -16.34
CA LEU A 63 -9.22 11.11 -16.79
C LEU A 63 -10.00 11.11 -18.11
N SER A 64 -11.00 11.99 -18.22
CA SER A 64 -11.74 12.22 -19.44
C SER A 64 -10.82 12.56 -20.62
N ALA A 65 -11.33 12.45 -21.82
CA ALA A 65 -10.73 13.17 -22.95
C ALA A 65 -10.67 14.65 -22.63
N ALA A 66 -9.57 15.34 -22.95
CA ALA A 66 -9.50 16.78 -22.73
C ALA A 66 -10.52 17.48 -23.64
N ALA A 67 -11.35 18.35 -23.06
CA ALA A 67 -12.20 19.23 -23.84
C ALA A 67 -11.33 20.12 -24.74
N GLY A 68 -11.66 20.23 -26.02
CA GLY A 68 -11.02 21.22 -26.91
C GLY A 68 -11.20 22.63 -26.34
N ALA A 69 -10.25 23.51 -26.56
CA ALA A 69 -10.23 24.88 -26.05
C ALA A 69 -11.51 25.70 -26.42
N ASN A 70 -12.30 25.24 -27.37
CA ASN A 70 -13.50 25.89 -27.91
C ASN A 70 -14.83 25.20 -27.58
N GLY A 71 -14.87 24.28 -26.59
CA GLY A 71 -16.14 23.63 -26.23
C GLY A 71 -16.73 22.69 -27.28
N ASN A 72 -16.10 22.52 -28.40
CA ASN A 72 -16.56 21.65 -29.49
C ASN A 72 -16.16 20.19 -29.21
N HIS A 73 -17.13 19.38 -28.83
CA HIS A 73 -17.00 17.93 -28.65
C HIS A 73 -16.60 17.15 -29.93
N ARG A 74 -16.41 17.82 -31.07
CA ARG A 74 -16.07 17.20 -32.37
C ARG A 74 -14.58 16.99 -32.63
N GLU A 75 -13.66 17.50 -31.79
CA GLU A 75 -12.26 17.08 -31.86
C GLU A 75 -12.04 15.81 -31.01
N ALA A 76 -12.70 14.74 -31.40
CA ALA A 76 -12.68 13.39 -30.84
C ALA A 76 -11.33 12.67 -31.02
N GLY A 77 -10.21 13.37 -30.84
CA GLY A 77 -8.86 12.80 -30.97
C GLY A 77 -8.08 12.65 -29.66
N ARG A 78 -8.53 13.25 -28.57
CA ARG A 78 -7.81 13.14 -27.28
C ARG A 78 -8.36 11.96 -26.49
N LYS A 79 -7.66 10.85 -26.61
CA LYS A 79 -7.94 9.57 -25.91
C LYS A 79 -7.99 9.76 -24.39
N GLN A 80 -8.75 8.88 -23.72
CA GLN A 80 -8.70 8.72 -22.28
C GLN A 80 -7.25 8.58 -21.80
N ALA A 81 -6.96 9.06 -20.60
CA ALA A 81 -5.65 8.96 -19.99
C ALA A 81 -5.79 8.64 -18.50
N SER A 82 -4.69 8.35 -17.86
CA SER A 82 -4.67 8.07 -16.43
C SER A 82 -3.49 8.76 -15.77
N LEU A 83 -3.71 9.27 -14.56
CA LEU A 83 -2.65 9.64 -13.65
C LEU A 83 -2.38 8.46 -12.73
N LEU A 84 -1.22 7.83 -12.89
CA LEU A 84 -0.73 6.76 -12.02
C LEU A 84 -0.01 7.39 -10.83
N VAL A 85 -0.37 6.97 -9.61
CA VAL A 85 0.24 7.48 -8.37
C VAL A 85 0.65 6.34 -7.47
N HIS A 86 1.93 6.31 -7.08
CA HIS A 86 2.48 5.45 -6.03
C HIS A 86 2.88 6.31 -4.84
N LEU A 87 2.35 6.01 -3.67
CA LEU A 87 2.59 6.83 -2.47
C LEU A 87 4.00 6.69 -1.87
N GLY A 88 4.82 5.78 -2.36
CA GLY A 88 6.15 5.55 -1.78
C GLY A 88 6.10 5.12 -0.33
N MET A 89 6.79 5.82 0.54
CA MET A 89 6.83 5.54 1.98
C MET A 89 6.12 6.59 2.83
N THR A 90 6.17 7.86 2.41
CA THR A 90 5.69 9.04 3.14
C THR A 90 4.72 9.88 2.30
N GLY A 91 4.42 9.44 1.08
CA GLY A 91 3.48 10.14 0.20
C GLY A 91 2.05 10.11 0.74
N GLN A 92 1.42 11.25 0.69
CA GLN A 92 0.02 11.47 1.06
C GLN A 92 -0.67 12.20 -0.09
N MET A 93 -1.92 11.87 -0.33
CA MET A 93 -2.73 12.54 -1.35
C MET A 93 -4.10 12.88 -0.77
N ALA A 94 -4.41 14.17 -0.72
CA ALA A 94 -5.63 14.68 -0.09
C ALA A 94 -6.18 15.90 -0.84
N ALA A 95 -7.50 16.09 -0.79
CA ALA A 95 -8.15 17.30 -1.24
C ALA A 95 -8.15 18.34 -0.10
N SER A 96 -7.80 19.58 -0.43
CA SER A 96 -7.76 20.68 0.53
C SER A 96 -8.34 21.96 -0.10
N PRO A 97 -8.98 22.85 0.68
CA PRO A 97 -9.31 24.18 0.18
C PRO A 97 -8.07 24.91 -0.34
N ALA A 98 -8.16 25.59 -1.47
CA ALA A 98 -7.02 26.31 -2.04
C ALA A 98 -6.51 27.42 -1.10
N ALA A 99 -7.40 28.03 -0.31
CA ALA A 99 -7.05 29.03 0.69
C ALA A 99 -6.22 28.48 1.87
N LYS A 100 -6.25 27.17 2.14
CA LYS A 100 -5.41 26.57 3.19
C LYS A 100 -3.95 26.60 2.73
N PRO A 101 -3.00 27.10 3.55
CA PRO A 101 -1.58 27.07 3.21
C PRO A 101 -1.12 25.67 2.83
N ARG A 102 -0.25 25.60 1.81
CA ARG A 102 0.34 24.32 1.39
C ARG A 102 1.34 23.84 2.44
N GLU A 103 1.27 22.57 2.77
CA GLU A 103 2.19 21.96 3.72
C GLU A 103 3.61 21.88 3.13
N LYS A 104 4.61 21.88 4.02
CA LYS A 104 5.98 21.60 3.64
C LYS A 104 6.03 20.24 2.91
N HIS A 105 6.79 20.17 1.83
CA HIS A 105 6.90 18.97 0.99
C HIS A 105 5.66 18.65 0.13
N THR A 106 4.74 19.60 -0.06
CA THR A 106 3.73 19.51 -1.11
C THR A 106 4.41 19.75 -2.46
N HIS A 107 4.37 18.74 -3.32
CA HIS A 107 5.13 18.75 -4.57
C HIS A 107 4.26 18.74 -5.83
N VAL A 108 3.00 18.31 -5.73
CA VAL A 108 2.03 18.41 -6.81
C VAL A 108 0.73 18.96 -6.25
N CYS A 109 0.19 19.99 -6.91
CA CYS A 109 -1.11 20.57 -6.65
C CYS A 109 -1.91 20.59 -7.95
N LEU A 110 -3.02 19.87 -7.98
CA LEU A 110 -3.99 19.93 -9.06
C LEU A 110 -5.12 20.86 -8.59
N VAL A 111 -5.22 22.05 -9.19
CA VAL A 111 -6.30 22.99 -8.90
C VAL A 111 -7.61 22.47 -9.52
N LEU A 112 -8.66 22.41 -8.75
CA LEU A 112 -9.95 21.86 -9.17
C LEU A 112 -10.98 22.96 -9.41
N ASP A 113 -12.03 22.65 -10.18
CA ASP A 113 -13.09 23.58 -10.58
C ASP A 113 -14.03 24.01 -9.42
N ASP A 114 -13.89 23.42 -8.25
CA ASP A 114 -14.69 23.74 -7.06
C ASP A 114 -13.93 24.55 -5.99
N GLY A 115 -12.77 25.13 -6.35
CA GLY A 115 -11.96 25.95 -5.44
C GLY A 115 -11.09 25.15 -4.48
N ARG A 116 -10.97 23.83 -4.66
CA ARG A 116 -10.05 22.97 -3.90
C ARG A 116 -8.82 22.63 -4.73
N GLU A 117 -7.82 22.10 -4.05
CA GLU A 117 -6.63 21.49 -4.65
C GLU A 117 -6.55 20.03 -4.25
N LEU A 118 -6.23 19.14 -5.19
CA LEU A 118 -5.77 17.80 -4.90
C LEU A 118 -4.25 17.86 -4.75
N ARG A 119 -3.77 17.70 -3.52
CA ARG A 119 -2.36 17.88 -3.13
C ARG A 119 -1.68 16.55 -2.93
N TYR A 120 -0.46 16.43 -3.45
CA TYR A 120 0.47 15.33 -3.15
C TYR A 120 1.65 15.85 -2.34
N THR A 121 1.81 15.31 -1.13
CA THR A 121 2.87 15.67 -0.19
C THR A 121 3.75 14.45 0.07
N ASP A 122 5.08 14.55 -0.09
CA ASP A 122 6.02 13.44 0.15
C ASP A 122 7.40 13.96 0.62
N ALA A 123 7.65 13.87 1.92
CA ALA A 123 8.89 14.35 2.51
C ALA A 123 10.15 13.62 1.98
N ARG A 124 10.02 12.34 1.60
CA ARG A 124 11.12 11.50 1.13
C ARG A 124 11.21 11.41 -0.39
N ARG A 125 10.15 11.77 -1.09
CA ARG A 125 10.02 11.66 -2.54
C ARG A 125 10.33 10.26 -3.11
N PHE A 126 9.88 9.24 -2.37
CA PHE A 126 9.96 7.84 -2.79
C PHE A 126 8.69 7.36 -3.50
N GLY A 127 7.79 8.28 -3.75
CA GLY A 127 6.63 8.04 -4.58
C GLY A 127 6.98 7.89 -6.06
N ARG A 128 5.97 7.73 -6.89
CA ARG A 128 6.04 7.84 -8.34
C ARG A 128 4.73 8.41 -8.86
N MET A 129 4.82 9.29 -9.82
CA MET A 129 3.66 9.84 -10.52
C MET A 129 3.93 9.83 -12.02
N ALA A 130 2.94 9.37 -12.81
CA ALA A 130 3.08 9.31 -14.25
C ALA A 130 1.74 9.62 -14.94
N TYR A 131 1.78 10.47 -15.96
CA TYR A 131 0.70 10.60 -16.93
C TYR A 131 0.83 9.47 -17.96
N LEU A 132 -0.22 8.69 -18.15
CA LEU A 132 -0.22 7.54 -19.04
C LEU A 132 -1.40 7.60 -20.00
N THR A 133 -1.11 7.43 -21.29
CA THR A 133 -2.15 7.11 -22.29
C THR A 133 -2.64 5.68 -22.06
N GLU A 134 -3.77 5.28 -22.67
CA GLU A 134 -4.28 3.91 -22.54
C GLU A 134 -3.23 2.86 -22.93
N VAL A 135 -2.51 3.07 -24.02
CA VAL A 135 -1.49 2.14 -24.51
C VAL A 135 -0.32 2.02 -23.52
N SER A 136 0.15 3.14 -22.99
CA SER A 136 1.25 3.13 -22.02
C SER A 136 0.81 2.58 -20.66
N LEU A 137 -0.43 2.81 -20.27
CA LEU A 137 -1.02 2.22 -19.06
C LEU A 137 -1.12 0.70 -19.18
N GLU A 138 -1.68 0.18 -20.27
CA GLU A 138 -1.78 -1.26 -20.50
C GLU A 138 -0.39 -1.92 -20.38
N LYS A 139 0.61 -1.37 -21.05
CA LYS A 139 2.00 -1.83 -20.97
C LYS A 139 2.53 -1.81 -19.53
N GLU A 140 2.25 -0.76 -18.76
CA GLU A 140 2.68 -0.66 -17.35
C GLU A 140 1.99 -1.72 -16.49
N LEU A 141 0.68 -1.94 -16.67
CA LEU A 141 -0.11 -2.85 -15.86
C LEU A 141 0.20 -4.34 -16.11
N THR A 142 0.67 -4.73 -17.31
CA THR A 142 1.06 -6.12 -17.63
C THR A 142 2.20 -6.64 -16.76
N ARG A 143 2.97 -5.76 -16.13
CA ARG A 143 4.10 -6.12 -15.24
C ARG A 143 3.64 -6.69 -13.90
N PHE A 144 2.36 -6.54 -13.55
CA PHE A 144 1.84 -6.90 -12.24
C PHE A 144 1.00 -8.17 -12.28
N GLY A 145 1.08 -8.90 -11.19
CA GLY A 145 0.32 -10.13 -10.98
C GLY A 145 -1.14 -9.88 -10.60
N ALA A 146 -1.78 -10.95 -10.14
CA ALA A 146 -3.19 -10.92 -9.77
C ALA A 146 -3.47 -10.07 -8.53
N ASP A 147 -4.66 -9.50 -8.45
CA ASP A 147 -5.15 -8.86 -7.23
C ASP A 147 -5.50 -9.93 -6.18
N PRO A 148 -4.93 -9.88 -4.97
CA PRO A 148 -5.18 -10.87 -3.93
C PRO A 148 -6.61 -10.87 -3.40
N LEU A 149 -7.39 -9.81 -3.62
CA LEU A 149 -8.81 -9.75 -3.21
C LEU A 149 -9.74 -10.40 -4.23
N GLU A 150 -9.32 -10.47 -5.50
CA GLU A 150 -10.12 -10.96 -6.63
C GLU A 150 -9.72 -12.37 -7.06
N ILE A 151 -8.44 -12.72 -6.89
CA ILE A 151 -7.91 -14.00 -7.34
C ILE A 151 -8.65 -15.18 -6.72
N GLY A 152 -9.07 -16.13 -7.55
CA GLY A 152 -9.64 -17.39 -7.12
C GLY A 152 -8.59 -18.30 -6.44
N LYS A 153 -9.06 -19.23 -5.62
CA LYS A 153 -8.18 -20.16 -4.88
C LYS A 153 -7.25 -20.96 -5.78
N GLU A 154 -7.75 -21.50 -6.89
CA GLU A 154 -6.97 -22.38 -7.76
C GLU A 154 -5.86 -21.61 -8.47
N GLU A 155 -6.14 -20.42 -8.97
CA GLU A 155 -5.14 -19.57 -9.60
C GLU A 155 -4.10 -19.09 -8.59
N PHE A 156 -4.51 -18.74 -7.35
CA PHE A 156 -3.58 -18.46 -6.26
C PHE A 156 -2.64 -19.64 -6.00
N LEU A 157 -3.18 -20.86 -5.89
CA LEU A 157 -2.39 -22.07 -5.70
C LEU A 157 -1.41 -22.30 -6.85
N LYS A 158 -1.82 -22.13 -8.10
CA LYS A 158 -0.97 -22.23 -9.28
C LYS A 158 0.21 -21.27 -9.19
N ARG A 159 -0.03 -20.00 -8.85
CA ARG A 159 1.01 -18.97 -8.76
C ARG A 159 2.04 -19.24 -7.68
N ILE A 160 1.62 -19.68 -6.48
CA ILE A 160 2.54 -19.90 -5.35
C ILE A 160 3.24 -21.25 -5.38
N ARG A 161 2.57 -22.32 -5.84
CA ARG A 161 3.13 -23.68 -5.83
C ARG A 161 4.01 -23.99 -7.04
N GLY A 162 3.85 -23.29 -8.14
CA GLY A 162 4.65 -23.45 -9.33
C GLY A 162 6.09 -22.90 -9.22
N ARG A 163 6.46 -22.28 -8.09
CA ARG A 163 7.74 -21.59 -7.93
C ARG A 163 8.55 -22.12 -6.74
N ARG A 164 9.85 -22.39 -6.96
CA ARG A 164 10.80 -22.82 -5.91
C ARG A 164 11.36 -21.65 -5.10
N ALA A 165 10.50 -20.70 -4.72
CA ALA A 165 10.88 -19.57 -3.89
C ALA A 165 10.24 -19.66 -2.50
N ARG A 166 10.79 -18.94 -1.52
CA ARG A 166 10.21 -18.86 -0.17
C ARG A 166 8.84 -18.20 -0.24
N ILE A 167 7.86 -18.75 0.49
CA ILE A 167 6.46 -18.29 0.40
C ILE A 167 6.30 -16.79 0.67
N LYS A 168 7.03 -16.23 1.62
CA LYS A 168 6.99 -14.79 1.87
C LYS A 168 7.52 -14.00 0.66
N ALA A 169 8.59 -14.46 0.01
CA ALA A 169 9.10 -13.82 -1.20
C ALA A 169 8.03 -13.78 -2.31
N LEU A 170 7.30 -14.89 -2.50
CA LEU A 170 6.21 -14.97 -3.48
C LEU A 170 5.05 -14.03 -3.15
N LEU A 171 4.70 -13.87 -1.87
CA LEU A 171 3.67 -12.93 -1.45
C LEU A 171 4.09 -11.47 -1.68
N LEU A 172 5.38 -11.15 -1.57
CA LEU A 172 5.92 -9.80 -1.77
C LEU A 172 6.19 -9.46 -3.24
N ASP A 173 6.29 -10.46 -4.10
CA ASP A 173 6.54 -10.30 -5.53
C ASP A 173 5.30 -9.75 -6.23
N GLN A 174 5.39 -8.47 -6.64
CA GLN A 174 4.27 -7.76 -7.27
C GLN A 174 3.89 -8.36 -8.64
N SER A 175 4.76 -9.17 -9.27
CA SER A 175 4.44 -9.93 -10.48
C SER A 175 3.65 -11.21 -10.19
N VAL A 176 3.61 -11.65 -8.94
CA VAL A 176 2.79 -12.80 -8.47
C VAL A 176 1.46 -12.30 -7.92
N LEU A 177 1.52 -11.40 -6.93
CA LEU A 177 0.37 -10.80 -6.24
C LEU A 177 0.62 -9.31 -6.05
N ARG A 178 -0.10 -8.48 -6.78
CA ARG A 178 0.03 -7.02 -6.65
C ARG A 178 -0.56 -6.52 -5.33
N GLY A 179 0.13 -5.59 -4.69
CA GLY A 179 -0.38 -4.88 -3.52
C GLY A 179 0.01 -5.45 -2.17
N VAL A 180 0.38 -6.74 -2.07
CA VAL A 180 0.82 -7.34 -0.81
C VAL A 180 2.21 -6.81 -0.47
N GLY A 181 2.39 -6.42 0.79
CA GLY A 181 3.68 -5.99 1.32
C GLY A 181 4.02 -6.72 2.62
N ASN A 182 4.97 -6.16 3.36
CA ASN A 182 5.61 -6.84 4.48
C ASN A 182 4.67 -7.09 5.66
N ILE A 183 3.76 -6.16 5.93
CA ILE A 183 2.80 -6.25 7.03
C ILE A 183 1.84 -7.41 6.76
N TYR A 184 1.16 -7.33 5.63
CA TYR A 184 0.08 -8.28 5.33
C TYR A 184 0.58 -9.65 4.93
N ALA A 185 1.82 -9.78 4.44
CA ALA A 185 2.47 -11.07 4.25
C ALA A 185 2.71 -11.77 5.60
N ASP A 186 3.32 -11.10 6.59
CA ASP A 186 3.59 -11.70 7.90
C ASP A 186 2.30 -12.05 8.66
N GLU A 187 1.31 -11.16 8.65
CA GLU A 187 0.02 -11.38 9.30
C GLU A 187 -0.73 -12.58 8.69
N SER A 188 -0.71 -12.70 7.35
CA SER A 188 -1.37 -13.80 6.64
C SER A 188 -0.68 -15.13 6.89
N LEU A 189 0.65 -15.15 6.88
CA LEU A 189 1.45 -16.34 7.19
C LEU A 189 1.26 -16.77 8.65
N TRP A 190 1.23 -15.82 9.59
CA TRP A 190 0.92 -16.13 10.98
C TRP A 190 -0.48 -16.73 11.13
N ARG A 191 -1.48 -16.14 10.49
CA ARG A 191 -2.86 -16.62 10.52
C ARG A 191 -2.96 -18.03 9.93
N ALA A 192 -2.26 -18.31 8.85
CA ALA A 192 -2.22 -19.62 8.19
C ALA A 192 -1.33 -20.65 8.89
N LYS A 193 -0.57 -20.29 9.92
CA LYS A 193 0.43 -21.13 10.60
C LYS A 193 1.52 -21.65 9.68
N ILE A 194 1.93 -20.84 8.69
CA ILE A 194 2.97 -21.17 7.73
C ILE A 194 4.20 -20.30 8.01
N HIS A 195 5.36 -20.93 8.15
CA HIS A 195 6.61 -20.20 8.36
C HIS A 195 7.01 -19.43 7.09
N PRO A 196 7.46 -18.16 7.19
CA PRO A 196 7.77 -17.32 6.01
C PRO A 196 8.86 -17.89 5.09
N ALA A 197 9.75 -18.72 5.61
CA ALA A 197 10.84 -19.34 4.85
C ALA A 197 10.46 -20.67 4.17
N HIS A 198 9.25 -21.20 4.34
CA HIS A 198 8.83 -22.38 3.58
C HIS A 198 8.85 -22.12 2.08
N LEU A 199 9.20 -23.13 1.29
CA LEU A 199 9.12 -23.04 -0.17
C LEU A 199 7.65 -23.13 -0.63
N GLY A 200 7.24 -22.26 -1.54
CA GLY A 200 5.89 -22.29 -2.11
C GLY A 200 5.55 -23.63 -2.74
N ALA A 201 6.50 -24.21 -3.50
CA ALA A 201 6.35 -25.52 -4.12
C ALA A 201 6.13 -26.68 -3.13
N LYS A 202 6.54 -26.54 -1.86
CA LYS A 202 6.39 -27.58 -0.82
C LYS A 202 5.11 -27.42 -0.01
N LEU A 203 4.32 -26.38 -0.23
CA LEU A 203 3.02 -26.24 0.45
C LEU A 203 2.01 -27.26 -0.08
N THR A 204 1.32 -27.92 0.82
CA THR A 204 0.17 -28.75 0.44
C THR A 204 -0.97 -27.87 -0.10
N ARG A 205 -1.87 -28.46 -0.89
CA ARG A 205 -3.07 -27.76 -1.40
C ARG A 205 -3.92 -27.20 -0.23
N ARG A 206 -4.01 -27.92 0.88
CA ARG A 206 -4.72 -27.48 2.11
C ARG A 206 -4.04 -26.26 2.73
N GLN A 207 -2.71 -26.26 2.89
CA GLN A 207 -1.96 -25.11 3.42
C GLN A 207 -2.10 -23.87 2.54
N GLY A 208 -1.95 -24.04 1.23
CA GLY A 208 -2.11 -22.94 0.28
C GLY A 208 -3.52 -22.35 0.30
N GLY A 209 -4.55 -23.20 0.36
CA GLY A 209 -5.94 -22.76 0.50
C GLY A 209 -6.22 -22.04 1.84
N THR A 210 -5.55 -22.46 2.91
CA THR A 210 -5.63 -21.75 4.21
C THR A 210 -4.97 -20.39 4.13
N LEU A 211 -3.81 -20.27 3.45
CA LEU A 211 -3.12 -19.01 3.23
C LEU A 211 -3.95 -18.05 2.38
N TRP A 212 -4.53 -18.54 1.29
CA TRP A 212 -5.42 -17.75 0.44
C TRP A 212 -6.56 -17.10 1.23
N ARG A 213 -7.31 -17.91 2.02
CA ARG A 213 -8.39 -17.40 2.88
C ARG A 213 -7.88 -16.42 3.94
N ALA A 214 -6.72 -16.71 4.53
CA ALA A 214 -6.10 -15.83 5.53
C ALA A 214 -5.74 -14.48 4.94
N LEU A 215 -5.11 -14.45 3.76
CA LEU A 215 -4.71 -13.24 3.05
C LEU A 215 -5.92 -12.37 2.71
N GLN A 216 -6.92 -12.93 2.04
CA GLN A 216 -8.13 -12.18 1.71
C GLN A 216 -8.87 -11.62 2.94
N GLY A 217 -9.03 -12.44 3.97
CA GLY A 217 -9.72 -12.00 5.20
C GLY A 217 -8.96 -10.90 5.95
N ILE A 218 -7.63 -10.93 5.93
CA ILE A 218 -6.80 -9.90 6.56
C ILE A 218 -6.86 -8.61 5.75
N LEU A 219 -6.70 -8.66 4.42
CA LEU A 219 -6.74 -7.47 3.57
C LEU A 219 -8.11 -6.78 3.63
N ARG A 220 -9.21 -7.52 3.53
CA ARG A 220 -10.57 -6.94 3.67
C ARG A 220 -10.76 -6.26 5.03
N LYS A 221 -10.32 -6.92 6.13
CA LYS A 221 -10.42 -6.35 7.46
C LYS A 221 -9.54 -5.10 7.62
N ALA A 222 -8.35 -5.11 7.04
CA ALA A 222 -7.47 -3.96 7.07
C ALA A 222 -8.06 -2.75 6.32
N ILE A 223 -8.69 -2.97 5.17
CA ILE A 223 -9.42 -1.93 4.43
C ILE A 223 -10.53 -1.32 5.28
N VAL A 224 -11.33 -2.16 5.95
CA VAL A 224 -12.43 -1.68 6.84
C VAL A 224 -11.89 -0.83 8.00
N LEU A 225 -10.69 -1.11 8.48
CA LEU A 225 -10.04 -0.39 9.57
C LEU A 225 -9.10 0.74 9.08
N GLY A 226 -9.20 1.16 7.82
CA GLY A 226 -8.42 2.27 7.27
C GLY A 226 -6.93 1.95 7.08
N GLY A 227 -6.51 0.68 7.07
CA GLY A 227 -5.10 0.29 6.94
C GLY A 227 -4.31 0.39 8.25
N SER A 228 -2.98 0.32 8.15
CA SER A 228 -2.03 0.36 9.27
C SER A 228 -1.21 1.65 9.25
N SER A 229 -1.41 2.53 10.23
CA SER A 229 -0.54 3.69 10.48
C SER A 229 0.57 3.29 11.46
N ILE A 230 1.76 2.97 10.93
CA ILE A 230 2.92 2.60 11.74
C ILE A 230 3.84 3.80 11.96
N SER A 231 3.95 4.68 10.97
CA SER A 231 4.68 5.95 11.04
C SER A 231 3.79 7.09 10.52
N ASP A 232 3.86 7.39 9.26
CA ASP A 232 3.37 8.65 8.68
C ASP A 232 2.10 8.48 7.82
N PHE A 233 1.57 7.25 7.72
CA PHE A 233 0.39 7.01 6.90
C PHE A 233 -0.85 7.68 7.52
N LEU A 234 -1.49 8.52 6.71
CA LEU A 234 -2.80 9.09 6.93
C LEU A 234 -3.68 8.83 5.69
N ASP A 235 -4.98 8.73 5.88
CA ASP A 235 -5.94 8.63 4.78
C ASP A 235 -6.14 9.98 4.07
N ALA A 236 -7.07 10.03 3.13
CA ALA A 236 -7.37 11.25 2.37
C ALA A 236 -7.98 12.37 3.21
N GLU A 237 -8.54 12.07 4.35
CA GLU A 237 -9.10 12.99 5.35
C GLU A 237 -8.10 13.33 6.48
N GLY A 238 -6.85 12.85 6.40
CA GLY A 238 -5.81 13.08 7.40
C GLY A 238 -5.97 12.23 8.65
N GLN A 239 -6.74 11.13 8.62
CA GLN A 239 -6.94 10.26 9.76
C GLN A 239 -6.02 9.04 9.71
N PRO A 240 -5.49 8.59 10.87
CA PRO A 240 -4.71 7.37 10.93
C PRO A 240 -5.59 6.14 10.81
N GLY A 241 -5.10 5.10 10.14
CA GLY A 241 -5.72 3.79 10.16
C GLY A 241 -5.65 3.13 11.55
N GLU A 242 -6.38 2.06 11.74
CA GLU A 242 -6.47 1.37 13.04
C GLU A 242 -5.98 -0.09 13.01
N TYR A 243 -5.65 -0.64 11.84
CA TYR A 243 -5.31 -2.06 11.73
C TYR A 243 -4.02 -2.43 12.48
N GLN A 244 -3.08 -1.51 12.74
CA GLN A 244 -1.87 -1.76 13.53
C GLN A 244 -2.19 -2.30 14.95
N ARG A 245 -3.34 -1.95 15.52
CA ARG A 245 -3.81 -2.48 16.81
C ARG A 245 -4.19 -3.97 16.73
N ARG A 246 -4.34 -4.50 15.53
CA ARG A 246 -4.72 -5.90 15.25
C ARG A 246 -3.55 -6.77 14.84
N HIS A 247 -2.32 -6.24 14.74
CA HIS A 247 -1.14 -7.01 14.40
C HIS A 247 -0.91 -8.17 15.38
N ARG A 248 -0.63 -9.34 14.83
CA ARG A 248 -0.39 -10.59 15.60
C ARG A 248 1.04 -11.09 15.46
N ALA A 249 1.74 -10.70 14.41
CA ALA A 249 3.13 -11.05 14.12
C ALA A 249 3.98 -9.80 13.82
N TYR A 250 3.55 -8.98 12.85
CA TYR A 250 4.33 -7.85 12.38
C TYR A 250 4.65 -6.85 13.51
N GLY A 251 5.96 -6.49 13.65
CA GLY A 251 6.43 -5.57 14.68
C GLY A 251 6.30 -6.09 16.13
N ARG A 252 6.11 -7.40 16.33
CA ARG A 252 5.86 -7.98 17.65
C ARG A 252 7.01 -8.85 18.16
N GLU A 253 8.22 -8.64 17.67
CA GLU A 253 9.40 -9.36 18.16
C GLU A 253 9.51 -9.29 19.69
N GLY A 254 9.79 -10.43 20.34
CA GLY A 254 9.87 -10.58 21.79
C GLY A 254 8.51 -10.61 22.52
N LYS A 255 7.41 -10.16 21.89
CA LYS A 255 6.08 -10.18 22.50
C LYS A 255 5.46 -11.57 22.42
N SER A 256 4.63 -11.93 23.40
CA SER A 256 3.92 -13.20 23.45
C SER A 256 3.00 -13.39 22.24
N CYS A 257 3.07 -14.57 21.61
CA CYS A 257 2.14 -15.00 20.58
C CYS A 257 0.72 -15.08 21.16
N HIS A 258 -0.26 -14.54 20.46
CA HIS A 258 -1.65 -14.57 20.91
C HIS A 258 -2.25 -15.98 21.01
N ARG A 259 -1.68 -16.98 20.29
CA ARG A 259 -2.16 -18.39 20.33
C ARG A 259 -1.51 -19.23 21.42
N CYS A 260 -0.16 -19.22 21.46
CA CYS A 260 0.59 -20.19 22.27
C CYS A 260 1.52 -19.56 23.30
N LYS A 261 1.50 -18.24 23.43
CA LYS A 261 2.31 -17.43 24.37
C LYS A 261 3.82 -17.46 24.11
N THR A 262 4.34 -18.30 23.22
CA THR A 262 5.76 -18.30 22.82
C THR A 262 6.13 -16.93 22.23
N ALA A 263 7.31 -16.43 22.53
CA ALA A 263 7.79 -15.14 22.00
C ALA A 263 7.87 -15.15 20.47
N VAL A 264 7.31 -14.12 19.84
CA VAL A 264 7.44 -13.88 18.40
C VAL A 264 8.92 -13.63 18.09
N ARG A 265 9.42 -14.24 17.05
CA ARG A 265 10.81 -14.09 16.57
C ARG A 265 10.83 -13.27 15.29
N ARG A 266 12.00 -12.71 15.01
CA ARG A 266 12.30 -12.05 13.75
C ARG A 266 13.38 -12.82 13.01
N GLY A 267 13.32 -12.83 11.70
CA GLY A 267 14.36 -13.33 10.80
C GLY A 267 14.35 -12.55 9.50
N ILE A 268 15.25 -12.87 8.58
CA ILE A 268 15.34 -12.25 7.26
C ILE A 268 14.88 -13.23 6.20
N VAL A 269 13.87 -12.84 5.42
CA VAL A 269 13.40 -13.59 4.26
C VAL A 269 13.26 -12.63 3.08
N ALA A 270 13.90 -12.94 1.97
CA ALA A 270 13.92 -12.09 0.78
C ALA A 270 14.34 -10.63 1.08
N GLY A 271 15.39 -10.45 1.88
CA GLY A 271 15.90 -9.13 2.26
C GLY A 271 14.97 -8.31 3.17
N ARG A 272 13.89 -8.90 3.67
CA ARG A 272 12.91 -8.21 4.53
C ARG A 272 12.81 -8.85 5.91
N SER A 273 12.69 -8.00 6.95
CA SER A 273 12.33 -8.46 8.29
C SER A 273 11.04 -9.27 8.24
N SER A 274 11.02 -10.43 8.87
CA SER A 274 9.92 -11.39 8.85
C SER A 274 9.61 -11.79 10.29
N TYR A 275 8.39 -11.52 10.72
CA TYR A 275 7.95 -11.78 12.09
C TYR A 275 7.07 -13.03 12.12
N PHE A 276 7.39 -13.95 13.01
CA PHE A 276 6.69 -15.25 13.10
C PHE A 276 6.75 -15.83 14.51
N CYS A 277 5.78 -16.70 14.83
CA CYS A 277 5.83 -17.51 16.05
C CYS A 277 6.54 -18.84 15.75
N PRO A 278 7.69 -19.16 16.38
CA PRO A 278 8.43 -20.38 16.07
C PRO A 278 7.68 -21.67 16.43
N ASN A 279 6.79 -21.62 17.42
CA ASN A 279 5.96 -22.75 17.79
C ASN A 279 4.77 -22.98 16.85
N CYS A 280 4.01 -21.92 16.52
CA CYS A 280 2.85 -22.04 15.63
C CYS A 280 3.24 -22.18 14.15
N GLN A 281 4.38 -21.66 13.77
CA GLN A 281 4.90 -21.61 12.40
C GLN A 281 6.27 -22.28 12.38
N ARG A 282 6.29 -23.62 12.42
CA ARG A 282 7.56 -24.37 12.41
C ARG A 282 8.30 -24.12 11.11
N GLY A 283 9.55 -23.68 11.24
CA GLY A 283 10.42 -23.36 10.11
C GLY A 283 11.04 -24.59 9.43
N PRO A 284 11.59 -24.44 8.23
CA PRO A 284 12.42 -25.47 7.61
C PRO A 284 13.71 -25.65 8.41
N ARG A 285 14.32 -26.86 8.31
CA ARG A 285 15.63 -27.15 8.94
C ARG A 285 16.66 -26.14 8.46
N GLY A 286 17.53 -25.67 9.36
CA GLY A 286 18.61 -24.71 9.05
C GLY A 286 18.16 -23.25 8.96
N PHE A 287 16.88 -22.90 9.15
CA PHE A 287 16.49 -21.49 9.24
C PHE A 287 16.86 -20.91 10.62
N VAL A 288 17.66 -19.85 10.61
CA VAL A 288 18.11 -19.15 11.83
C VAL A 288 17.29 -17.87 12.01
N ALA A 289 16.63 -17.76 13.17
CA ALA A 289 16.00 -16.51 13.59
C ALA A 289 17.05 -15.57 14.20
N LEU A 290 16.83 -14.26 14.11
CA LEU A 290 17.67 -13.28 14.78
C LEU A 290 17.58 -13.43 16.30
N PRO A 291 18.62 -13.06 17.06
CA PRO A 291 18.56 -12.98 18.52
C PRO A 291 17.39 -12.11 18.97
N LEU A 292 16.78 -12.43 20.10
CA LEU A 292 15.78 -11.54 20.69
C LEU A 292 16.47 -10.26 21.18
N PRO A 293 15.82 -9.08 21.07
CA PRO A 293 16.32 -7.88 21.68
C PRO A 293 16.42 -8.08 23.20
N PRO A 294 17.40 -7.43 23.88
CA PRO A 294 17.48 -7.47 25.33
C PRO A 294 16.14 -7.03 25.94
N ARG A 295 15.73 -7.70 26.99
CA ARG A 295 14.52 -7.28 27.72
C ARG A 295 14.76 -5.88 28.28
N ALA A 296 13.87 -4.94 27.94
CA ALA A 296 13.89 -3.64 28.61
C ALA A 296 13.78 -3.85 30.11
N VAL A 297 14.83 -3.50 30.85
CA VAL A 297 14.80 -3.52 32.30
C VAL A 297 13.74 -2.49 32.72
N ARG A 298 12.67 -2.93 33.36
CA ARG A 298 11.74 -2.00 33.99
C ARG A 298 12.51 -1.28 35.11
N VAL A 299 12.94 -0.08 34.84
CA VAL A 299 13.37 0.82 35.89
C VAL A 299 12.12 1.15 36.70
N SER A 300 12.01 0.53 37.90
CA SER A 300 10.95 0.87 38.84
C SER A 300 11.22 2.30 39.29
N SER A 301 10.44 3.25 38.84
CA SER A 301 10.40 4.59 39.41
C SER A 301 9.85 4.48 40.83
N ARG A 302 10.72 4.26 41.80
CA ARG A 302 10.38 4.54 43.22
C ARG A 302 10.10 6.04 43.32
N LYS A 303 8.85 6.40 43.54
CA LYS A 303 8.51 7.77 43.97
C LYS A 303 9.29 8.08 45.24
N PRO A 304 9.95 9.24 45.35
CA PRO A 304 10.50 9.66 46.63
C PRO A 304 9.35 9.87 47.62
N SER A 305 9.43 9.20 48.77
CA SER A 305 8.55 9.46 49.92
C SER A 305 8.72 10.92 50.34
N ARG A 306 7.63 11.68 50.30
CA ARG A 306 7.58 12.98 50.98
C ARG A 306 7.69 12.70 52.48
N ALA A 307 8.81 13.09 53.09
CA ALA A 307 8.92 13.26 54.51
C ALA A 307 8.17 14.53 54.89
N SER A 308 7.41 14.43 55.93
CA SER A 308 6.63 15.46 56.65
C SER A 308 7.48 16.56 57.22
#